data_100a83646d48da553df923cc74e20d6b
#
_entry.id   100a83646d48da553df923cc74e20d6b
#
_cell.length_a   1.000
_cell.length_b   1.000
_cell.length_c   1.000
_cell.angle_alpha   90.00
_cell.angle_beta   90.00
_cell.angle_gamma   90.00
#
_symmetry.space_group_name_H-M   'P 1'
#
loop_
_entity.id
_entity.type
_entity.pdbx_description
1 polymer ?
#
loop_
_entity_poly.entity_id
_entity_poly.type
_entity_poly.pdbx_seq_one_letter_code
_entity_poly.pdbx_strand_id
1 'polypeptide(L)'
;MRAMVLAAGLGTRLRPVTYSLPKPMVPVVNRPVMEHIVRLLASHDLTEIVANLHWFPDTIESHFGDGSEFGVSITYSREDELLGTAGGVRKVEDFLGDQFLVISGDALTDIDLSAMREFHDSHDGIATLAALRVEDTSEFGVVITDEEGRVQGFQEKPDPAEALSDLANCGIYMFDSTIFDHFPGPGESKLGGEEDPDDFADWAFDIFPALLEAGVPFYALEVDAYWNDIGTIPELLSGNFGALEGKIELALDGVERSPGVWAPESRAHDGVEWKAPVLMGEGGSVGGGAALAGPRVVAAGAGVGAG
;
A
#
# COMPACT_ATOMS: atom_id res chain seq x y z
N MET A 1 11.59 -14.81 5.69
CA MET A 1 11.85 -13.48 5.08
C MET A 1 11.04 -12.45 5.85
N ARG A 2 11.55 -11.25 6.07
CA ARG A 2 10.90 -10.17 6.82
C ARG A 2 10.32 -9.14 5.86
N ALA A 3 9.38 -8.33 6.36
CA ALA A 3 8.76 -7.28 5.59
C ALA A 3 8.83 -5.93 6.29
N MET A 4 9.02 -4.87 5.51
CA MET A 4 8.88 -3.47 5.92
C MET A 4 7.62 -2.88 5.32
N VAL A 5 6.77 -2.28 6.15
CA VAL A 5 5.59 -1.51 5.72
C VAL A 5 5.89 -0.02 5.88
N LEU A 6 5.90 0.72 4.77
CA LEU A 6 6.13 2.18 4.77
C LEU A 6 4.84 2.90 5.19
N ALA A 7 4.81 3.40 6.43
CA ALA A 7 3.62 4.00 7.05
C ALA A 7 3.83 5.40 7.65
N ALA A 8 5.00 6.03 7.40
CA ALA A 8 5.35 7.34 7.97
C ALA A 8 4.77 8.54 7.21
N GLY A 9 4.26 8.36 5.98
CA GLY A 9 3.85 9.43 5.09
C GLY A 9 2.70 10.30 5.62
N LEU A 10 2.74 11.62 5.34
CA LEU A 10 1.75 12.60 5.80
C LEU A 10 0.38 12.49 5.12
N GLY A 11 0.30 11.87 3.93
CA GLY A 11 -0.95 11.70 3.18
C GLY A 11 -1.63 13.00 2.78
N THR A 12 -0.89 14.02 2.40
CA THR A 12 -1.41 15.38 2.17
C THR A 12 -2.46 15.48 1.07
N ARG A 13 -2.37 14.64 0.03
CA ARG A 13 -3.34 14.58 -1.09
C ARG A 13 -4.72 14.04 -0.67
N LEU A 14 -4.80 13.27 0.42
CA LEU A 14 -6.05 12.74 1.00
C LEU A 14 -6.74 13.70 1.98
N ARG A 15 -6.21 14.90 2.21
CA ARG A 15 -6.88 15.90 3.05
C ARG A 15 -8.27 16.22 2.50
N PRO A 16 -9.31 16.39 3.35
CA PRO A 16 -9.25 16.58 4.79
C PRO A 16 -9.19 15.30 5.65
N VAL A 17 -9.32 14.08 5.08
CA VAL A 17 -9.35 12.82 5.83
C VAL A 17 -8.11 12.67 6.71
N THR A 18 -6.95 12.94 6.15
CA THR A 18 -5.65 12.78 6.83
C THR A 18 -5.26 13.92 7.77
N TYR A 19 -6.15 14.87 8.05
CA TYR A 19 -5.95 15.82 9.17
C TYR A 19 -6.09 15.15 10.53
N SER A 20 -6.83 14.06 10.63
CA SER A 20 -7.13 13.36 11.89
C SER A 20 -6.83 11.87 11.86
N LEU A 21 -6.35 11.34 10.73
CA LEU A 21 -6.10 9.92 10.54
C LEU A 21 -4.84 9.73 9.66
N PRO A 22 -3.88 8.89 10.05
CA PRO A 22 -2.75 8.62 9.17
C PRO A 22 -3.19 7.84 7.93
N LYS A 23 -2.55 8.09 6.78
CA LYS A 23 -2.94 7.50 5.49
C LYS A 23 -3.12 5.98 5.54
N PRO A 24 -2.23 5.19 6.18
CA PRO A 24 -2.40 3.75 6.31
C PRO A 24 -3.67 3.29 7.04
N MET A 25 -4.28 4.19 7.83
CA MET A 25 -5.51 3.90 8.59
C MET A 25 -6.79 4.36 7.88
N VAL A 26 -6.69 4.91 6.69
CA VAL A 26 -7.87 5.30 5.90
C VAL A 26 -8.67 4.03 5.54
N PRO A 27 -10.01 4.01 5.80
CA PRO A 27 -10.77 2.78 5.67
C PRO A 27 -11.12 2.47 4.22
N VAL A 28 -10.83 1.24 3.81
CA VAL A 28 -11.37 0.59 2.63
C VAL A 28 -12.25 -0.57 3.09
N VAL A 29 -13.51 -0.61 2.69
CA VAL A 29 -14.55 -1.56 3.13
C VAL A 29 -14.56 -1.79 4.65
N ASN A 30 -14.53 -0.66 5.39
CA ASN A 30 -14.56 -0.58 6.87
C ASN A 30 -13.29 -1.05 7.60
N ARG A 31 -12.20 -1.38 6.91
CA ARG A 31 -10.91 -1.73 7.51
C ARG A 31 -9.82 -0.79 7.06
N PRO A 32 -8.84 -0.46 7.91
CA PRO A 32 -7.66 0.29 7.49
C PRO A 32 -7.00 -0.33 6.25
N VAL A 33 -6.54 0.48 5.29
CA VAL A 33 -5.84 -0.05 4.13
C VAL A 33 -4.60 -0.87 4.53
N MET A 34 -3.86 -0.45 5.55
CA MET A 34 -2.73 -1.22 6.09
C MET A 34 -3.16 -2.58 6.68
N GLU A 35 -4.40 -2.74 7.16
CA GLU A 35 -4.87 -4.05 7.62
C GLU A 35 -4.99 -5.05 6.48
N HIS A 36 -5.43 -4.60 5.30
CA HIS A 36 -5.43 -5.45 4.10
C HIS A 36 -4.01 -5.88 3.72
N ILE A 37 -3.04 -4.96 3.82
CA ILE A 37 -1.62 -5.25 3.55
C ILE A 37 -1.06 -6.25 4.56
N VAL A 38 -1.30 -6.06 5.86
CA VAL A 38 -0.84 -6.99 6.91
C VAL A 38 -1.42 -8.39 6.69
N ARG A 39 -2.70 -8.49 6.31
CA ARG A 39 -3.34 -9.76 5.96
C ARG A 39 -2.76 -10.40 4.69
N LEU A 40 -2.45 -9.60 3.68
CA LEU A 40 -1.75 -10.06 2.47
C LEU A 40 -0.38 -10.62 2.83
N LEU A 41 0.42 -9.90 3.62
CA LEU A 41 1.72 -10.37 4.09
C LEU A 41 1.60 -11.71 4.85
N ALA A 42 0.65 -11.81 5.77
CA ALA A 42 0.39 -13.04 6.53
C ALA A 42 0.01 -14.22 5.62
N SER A 43 -0.79 -13.99 4.57
CA SER A 43 -1.20 -15.05 3.63
C SER A 43 -0.05 -15.58 2.76
N HIS A 44 1.06 -14.84 2.66
CA HIS A 44 2.30 -15.23 1.98
C HIS A 44 3.44 -15.59 2.96
N ASP A 45 3.14 -15.96 4.22
CA ASP A 45 4.11 -16.35 5.25
C ASP A 45 5.13 -15.26 5.61
N LEU A 46 4.82 -13.99 5.33
CA LEU A 46 5.61 -12.82 5.74
C LEU A 46 5.11 -12.31 7.09
N THR A 47 5.46 -13.04 8.15
CA THR A 47 4.87 -12.84 9.49
C THR A 47 5.72 -11.99 10.43
N GLU A 48 6.96 -11.67 10.10
CA GLU A 48 7.81 -10.74 10.85
C GLU A 48 7.85 -9.40 10.11
N ILE A 49 7.18 -8.38 10.67
CA ILE A 49 6.93 -7.09 10.02
C ILE A 49 7.55 -5.98 10.86
N VAL A 50 8.18 -4.99 10.22
CA VAL A 50 8.48 -3.69 10.80
C VAL A 50 7.70 -2.61 10.05
N ALA A 51 7.13 -1.64 10.77
CA ALA A 51 6.48 -0.48 10.17
C ALA A 51 7.14 0.81 10.66
N ASN A 52 7.51 1.71 9.73
CA ASN A 52 7.95 3.04 10.13
C ASN A 52 6.76 3.96 10.36
N LEU A 53 6.84 4.80 11.39
CA LEU A 53 5.74 5.64 11.84
C LEU A 53 6.22 7.08 12.08
N HIS A 54 5.44 8.05 11.62
CA HIS A 54 5.66 9.47 11.91
C HIS A 54 4.35 10.18 12.22
N TRP A 55 3.39 10.18 11.30
CA TRP A 55 2.11 10.89 11.44
C TRP A 55 1.08 10.04 12.19
N PHE A 56 0.61 10.52 13.35
CA PHE A 56 -0.31 9.80 14.26
C PHE A 56 0.13 8.36 14.59
N PRO A 57 1.38 8.13 15.08
CA PRO A 57 1.92 6.78 15.31
C PRO A 57 1.06 5.97 16.27
N ASP A 58 0.55 6.60 17.35
CA ASP A 58 -0.26 5.93 18.37
C ASP A 58 -1.57 5.33 17.80
N THR A 59 -2.11 5.90 16.71
CA THR A 59 -3.31 5.37 16.06
C THR A 59 -3.02 4.03 15.39
N ILE A 60 -1.87 3.90 14.74
CA ILE A 60 -1.45 2.65 14.10
C ILE A 60 -1.11 1.60 15.15
N GLU A 61 -0.27 1.95 16.13
CA GLU A 61 0.12 1.05 17.20
C GLU A 61 -1.07 0.55 18.04
N SER A 62 -2.05 1.42 18.31
CA SER A 62 -3.25 1.04 19.07
C SER A 62 -4.16 0.07 18.30
N HIS A 63 -4.17 0.13 16.96
CA HIS A 63 -4.98 -0.76 16.13
C HIS A 63 -4.34 -2.13 15.95
N PHE A 64 -3.04 -2.17 15.66
CA PHE A 64 -2.37 -3.42 15.34
C PHE A 64 -1.73 -4.12 16.53
N GLY A 65 -1.46 -3.39 17.64
CA GLY A 65 -0.77 -3.93 18.81
C GLY A 65 0.59 -4.55 18.43
N ASP A 66 0.82 -5.78 18.88
CA ASP A 66 2.00 -6.57 18.50
C ASP A 66 1.80 -7.39 17.21
N GLY A 67 0.65 -7.28 16.56
CA GLY A 67 0.30 -8.00 15.33
C GLY A 67 -0.31 -9.38 15.55
N SER A 68 -0.33 -9.92 16.77
CA SER A 68 -0.77 -11.30 17.06
C SER A 68 -2.21 -11.59 16.63
N GLU A 69 -3.11 -10.61 16.70
CA GLU A 69 -4.52 -10.74 16.25
C GLU A 69 -4.62 -10.92 14.71
N PHE A 70 -3.58 -10.55 13.98
CA PHE A 70 -3.49 -10.67 12.51
C PHE A 70 -2.63 -11.86 12.07
N GLY A 71 -2.11 -12.65 13.03
CA GLY A 71 -1.23 -13.79 12.75
C GLY A 71 0.21 -13.42 12.39
N VAL A 72 0.65 -12.22 12.74
CA VAL A 72 1.98 -11.68 12.48
C VAL A 72 2.63 -11.15 13.76
N SER A 73 3.89 -10.77 13.70
CA SER A 73 4.59 -9.98 14.72
C SER A 73 4.98 -8.64 14.12
N ILE A 74 4.54 -7.53 14.72
CA ILE A 74 4.81 -6.18 14.23
C ILE A 74 5.73 -5.45 15.20
N THR A 75 6.84 -4.94 14.69
CA THR A 75 7.74 -4.01 15.36
C THR A 75 7.56 -2.62 14.75
N TYR A 76 7.68 -1.57 15.55
CA TYR A 76 7.51 -0.19 15.07
C TYR A 76 8.81 0.58 15.14
N SER A 77 9.12 1.32 14.08
CA SER A 77 10.23 2.28 13.99
C SER A 77 9.68 3.69 13.92
N ARG A 78 9.63 4.40 15.05
CA ARG A 78 9.18 5.80 15.06
C ARG A 78 10.25 6.72 14.48
N GLU A 79 9.82 7.63 13.61
CA GLU A 79 10.64 8.67 13.00
C GLU A 79 10.23 10.02 13.60
N ASP A 80 11.17 10.72 14.22
CA ASP A 80 10.95 12.10 14.73
C ASP A 80 10.86 13.07 13.55
N GLU A 81 11.68 12.85 12.52
CA GLU A 81 11.69 13.54 11.23
C GLU A 81 11.55 12.50 10.12
N LEU A 82 10.94 12.89 8.99
CA LEU A 82 10.75 11.99 7.85
C LEU A 82 12.09 11.65 7.21
N LEU A 83 12.40 10.37 7.10
CA LEU A 83 13.65 9.85 6.53
C LEU A 83 13.55 9.54 5.03
N GLY A 84 12.41 9.83 4.39
CA GLY A 84 12.15 9.42 3.02
C GLY A 84 11.77 7.95 2.90
N THR A 85 11.55 7.49 1.66
CA THR A 85 11.05 6.13 1.42
C THR A 85 12.13 5.06 1.62
N ALA A 86 13.40 5.39 1.39
CA ALA A 86 14.54 4.49 1.56
C ALA A 86 15.21 4.65 2.94
N GLY A 87 15.39 5.88 3.44
CA GLY A 87 16.03 6.14 4.73
C GLY A 87 15.32 5.47 5.90
N GLY A 88 13.97 5.45 5.90
CA GLY A 88 13.20 4.70 6.88
C GLY A 88 13.48 3.20 6.87
N VAL A 89 13.79 2.62 5.69
CA VAL A 89 14.18 1.20 5.56
C VAL A 89 15.61 0.99 6.08
N ARG A 90 16.55 1.87 5.74
CA ARG A 90 17.91 1.81 6.25
C ARG A 90 17.97 1.85 7.78
N LYS A 91 17.13 2.65 8.41
CA LYS A 91 17.05 2.75 9.88
C LYS A 91 16.78 1.41 10.57
N VAL A 92 16.21 0.45 9.86
CA VAL A 92 15.84 -0.87 10.39
C VAL A 92 16.56 -2.02 9.70
N GLU A 93 17.72 -1.76 9.05
CA GLU A 93 18.48 -2.76 8.30
C GLU A 93 18.83 -4.00 9.13
N ASP A 94 19.21 -3.83 10.41
CA ASP A 94 19.52 -4.92 11.34
C ASP A 94 18.33 -5.88 11.56
N PHE A 95 17.10 -5.37 11.43
CA PHE A 95 15.89 -6.19 11.53
C PHE A 95 15.65 -6.99 10.24
N LEU A 96 15.92 -6.44 9.06
CA LEU A 96 15.44 -6.95 7.78
C LEU A 96 16.11 -8.24 7.32
N GLY A 97 17.40 -8.44 7.62
CA GLY A 97 18.17 -9.65 7.27
C GLY A 97 18.62 -9.68 5.81
N ASP A 98 19.00 -10.87 5.31
CA ASP A 98 19.69 -11.01 4.02
C ASP A 98 18.78 -10.69 2.81
N GLN A 99 17.50 -11.02 2.91
CA GLN A 99 16.48 -10.76 1.87
C GLN A 99 15.18 -10.31 2.54
N PHE A 100 14.55 -9.26 2.00
CA PHE A 100 13.36 -8.66 2.60
C PHE A 100 12.42 -8.03 1.57
N LEU A 101 11.16 -7.88 1.98
CA LEU A 101 10.13 -7.16 1.24
C LEU A 101 9.93 -5.76 1.81
N VAL A 102 9.75 -4.78 0.93
CA VAL A 102 9.25 -3.44 1.27
C VAL A 102 7.93 -3.21 0.55
N ILE A 103 6.89 -2.77 1.27
CA ILE A 103 5.58 -2.46 0.71
C ILE A 103 5.07 -1.14 1.26
N SER A 104 4.47 -0.34 0.39
CA SER A 104 3.82 0.91 0.79
C SER A 104 2.58 0.64 1.63
N GLY A 105 2.44 1.28 2.79
CA GLY A 105 1.36 1.05 3.76
C GLY A 105 -0.02 1.54 3.33
N ASP A 106 -0.14 2.06 2.13
CA ASP A 106 -1.34 2.58 1.50
C ASP A 106 -1.70 1.87 0.17
N ALA A 107 -0.91 0.86 -0.23
CA ALA A 107 -1.14 0.09 -1.45
C ALA A 107 -2.24 -0.97 -1.24
N LEU A 108 -3.44 -0.70 -1.73
CA LEU A 108 -4.49 -1.72 -1.80
C LEU A 108 -4.22 -2.64 -2.98
N THR A 109 -3.86 -3.91 -2.70
CA THR A 109 -3.43 -4.86 -3.73
C THR A 109 -3.67 -6.31 -3.30
N ASP A 110 -3.77 -7.20 -4.29
CA ASP A 110 -3.80 -8.66 -4.14
C ASP A 110 -2.64 -9.34 -4.90
N ILE A 111 -1.53 -8.62 -5.06
CA ILE A 111 -0.32 -9.13 -5.71
C ILE A 111 0.16 -10.44 -5.09
N ASP A 112 0.55 -11.41 -5.94
CA ASP A 112 1.18 -12.65 -5.50
C ASP A 112 2.65 -12.40 -5.07
N LEU A 113 2.84 -12.19 -3.76
CA LEU A 113 4.17 -11.96 -3.18
C LEU A 113 5.06 -13.21 -3.23
N SER A 114 4.46 -14.41 -3.31
CA SER A 114 5.21 -15.65 -3.47
C SER A 114 5.79 -15.75 -4.89
N ALA A 115 4.99 -15.45 -5.91
CA ALA A 115 5.47 -15.37 -7.29
C ALA A 115 6.54 -14.28 -7.47
N MET A 116 6.39 -13.13 -6.78
CA MET A 116 7.41 -12.09 -6.79
C MET A 116 8.74 -12.56 -6.19
N ARG A 117 8.69 -13.34 -5.11
CA ARG A 117 9.87 -13.95 -4.51
C ARG A 117 10.53 -14.96 -5.44
N GLU A 118 9.75 -15.85 -6.06
CA GLU A 118 10.27 -16.82 -7.04
C GLU A 118 10.95 -16.11 -8.22
N PHE A 119 10.38 -15.00 -8.68
CA PHE A 119 11.00 -14.18 -9.72
C PHE A 119 12.31 -13.56 -9.23
N HIS A 120 12.33 -12.97 -8.02
CA HIS A 120 13.53 -12.39 -7.44
C HIS A 120 14.66 -13.42 -7.29
N ASP A 121 14.35 -14.64 -6.84
CA ASP A 121 15.31 -15.74 -6.70
C ASP A 121 15.79 -16.30 -8.07
N SER A 122 15.12 -15.97 -9.18
CA SER A 122 15.42 -16.49 -10.52
C SER A 122 16.45 -15.70 -11.31
N HIS A 123 16.82 -14.50 -10.86
CA HIS A 123 17.76 -13.62 -11.54
C HIS A 123 18.93 -13.19 -10.63
N ASP A 124 19.94 -12.54 -11.19
CA ASP A 124 21.17 -12.11 -10.52
C ASP A 124 21.11 -10.68 -9.97
N GLY A 125 19.94 -10.02 -10.04
CA GLY A 125 19.75 -8.66 -9.55
C GLY A 125 19.49 -8.61 -8.05
N ILE A 126 19.93 -7.53 -7.41
CA ILE A 126 19.78 -7.31 -5.96
C ILE A 126 18.43 -6.70 -5.58
N ALA A 127 17.60 -6.36 -6.56
CA ALA A 127 16.27 -5.80 -6.36
C ALA A 127 15.27 -6.27 -7.42
N THR A 128 14.03 -6.47 -6.99
CA THR A 128 12.85 -6.66 -7.86
C THR A 128 11.80 -5.63 -7.49
N LEU A 129 11.27 -4.94 -8.49
CA LEU A 129 10.18 -4.00 -8.35
C LEU A 129 8.90 -4.63 -8.92
N ALA A 130 7.78 -4.54 -8.21
CA ALA A 130 6.49 -4.82 -8.83
C ALA A 130 6.07 -3.63 -9.69
N ALA A 131 5.67 -3.89 -10.92
CA ALA A 131 5.20 -2.88 -11.85
C ALA A 131 3.92 -3.34 -12.55
N LEU A 132 2.99 -2.42 -12.79
CA LEU A 132 1.70 -2.69 -13.40
C LEU A 132 1.45 -1.74 -14.55
N ARG A 133 0.84 -2.23 -15.65
CA ARG A 133 0.49 -1.36 -16.78
C ARG A 133 -0.66 -0.44 -16.41
N VAL A 134 -0.47 0.85 -16.70
CA VAL A 134 -1.47 1.89 -16.49
C VAL A 134 -1.79 2.62 -17.80
N GLU A 135 -3.03 3.05 -17.94
CA GLU A 135 -3.44 3.86 -19.11
C GLU A 135 -2.95 5.31 -19.01
N ASP A 136 -2.86 5.85 -17.80
CA ASP A 136 -2.43 7.22 -17.52
C ASP A 136 -1.20 7.21 -16.59
N THR A 137 -0.07 7.64 -17.12
CA THR A 137 1.23 7.67 -16.43
C THR A 137 1.45 8.93 -15.61
N SER A 138 0.59 9.95 -15.73
CA SER A 138 0.80 11.28 -15.17
C SER A 138 0.84 11.34 -13.63
N GLU A 139 0.34 10.29 -12.96
CA GLU A 139 0.32 10.21 -11.49
C GLU A 139 1.41 9.31 -10.90
N PHE A 140 2.14 8.54 -11.75
CA PHE A 140 3.04 7.50 -11.30
C PHE A 140 4.47 7.65 -11.82
N GLY A 141 5.44 7.19 -11.05
CA GLY A 141 6.77 6.87 -11.57
C GLY A 141 6.67 5.65 -12.48
N VAL A 142 7.18 5.72 -13.71
CA VAL A 142 7.18 4.58 -14.63
C VAL A 142 8.57 3.99 -14.78
N VAL A 143 8.61 2.68 -14.93
CA VAL A 143 9.82 1.88 -15.05
C VAL A 143 10.04 1.52 -16.51
N ILE A 144 11.24 1.74 -17.01
CA ILE A 144 11.65 1.38 -18.37
C ILE A 144 12.49 0.10 -18.26
N THR A 145 12.11 -0.97 -18.98
CA THR A 145 12.80 -2.27 -18.95
C THR A 145 13.22 -2.71 -20.35
N ASP A 146 14.16 -3.65 -20.39
CA ASP A 146 14.40 -4.45 -21.59
C ASP A 146 13.43 -5.66 -21.68
N GLU A 147 13.65 -6.53 -22.68
CA GLU A 147 12.78 -7.71 -22.94
C GLU A 147 12.86 -8.76 -21.81
N GLU A 148 13.94 -8.79 -21.05
CA GLU A 148 14.17 -9.68 -19.91
C GLU A 148 13.62 -9.08 -18.59
N GLY A 149 13.06 -7.87 -18.60
CA GLY A 149 12.54 -7.17 -17.42
C GLY A 149 13.61 -6.44 -16.62
N ARG A 150 14.88 -6.40 -17.10
CA ARG A 150 15.94 -5.64 -16.43
C ARG A 150 15.67 -4.15 -16.57
N VAL A 151 15.75 -3.42 -15.46
CA VAL A 151 15.48 -1.99 -15.43
C VAL A 151 16.58 -1.21 -16.14
N GLN A 152 16.19 -0.33 -17.05
CA GLN A 152 17.05 0.55 -17.86
C GLN A 152 16.89 2.02 -17.48
N GLY A 153 15.81 2.38 -16.80
CA GLY A 153 15.55 3.75 -16.41
C GLY A 153 14.19 3.99 -15.76
N PHE A 154 13.97 5.24 -15.38
CA PHE A 154 12.72 5.71 -14.77
C PHE A 154 12.32 7.07 -15.36
N GLN A 155 11.02 7.32 -15.40
CA GLN A 155 10.46 8.65 -15.59
C GLN A 155 9.47 8.94 -14.47
N GLU A 156 9.61 10.09 -13.80
CA GLU A 156 8.68 10.50 -12.74
C GLU A 156 7.51 11.26 -13.36
N LYS A 157 6.31 10.70 -13.26
CA LYS A 157 5.02 11.28 -13.69
C LYS A 157 5.08 11.90 -15.10
N PRO A 158 5.49 11.14 -16.10
CA PRO A 158 5.59 11.67 -17.46
C PRO A 158 4.20 11.95 -18.03
N ASP A 159 4.10 12.97 -18.89
CA ASP A 159 2.92 13.11 -19.75
C ASP A 159 2.73 11.81 -20.55
N PRO A 160 1.51 11.25 -20.64
CA PRO A 160 1.27 10.00 -21.38
C PRO A 160 1.77 10.03 -22.83
N ALA A 161 1.83 11.20 -23.47
CA ALA A 161 2.37 11.35 -24.82
C ALA A 161 3.91 11.29 -24.89
N GLU A 162 4.61 11.47 -23.75
CA GLU A 162 6.07 11.49 -23.61
C GLU A 162 6.60 10.30 -22.81
N ALA A 163 5.70 9.45 -22.29
CA ALA A 163 6.06 8.29 -21.51
C ALA A 163 6.79 7.25 -22.38
N LEU A 164 7.96 6.80 -21.93
CA LEU A 164 8.75 5.74 -22.58
C LEU A 164 8.30 4.34 -22.15
N SER A 165 7.47 4.24 -21.14
CA SER A 165 6.89 3.00 -20.61
C SER A 165 5.51 3.31 -20.01
N ASP A 166 4.65 2.31 -19.97
CA ASP A 166 3.36 2.32 -19.27
C ASP A 166 3.37 1.47 -17.97
N LEU A 167 4.55 0.98 -17.57
CA LEU A 167 4.76 0.19 -16.35
C LEU A 167 4.92 1.12 -15.13
N ALA A 168 3.84 1.32 -14.37
CA ALA A 168 3.87 2.09 -13.13
C ALA A 168 4.55 1.31 -12.01
N ASN A 169 5.40 1.97 -11.24
CA ASN A 169 6.03 1.45 -10.03
C ASN A 169 4.98 1.34 -8.91
N CYS A 170 4.73 0.12 -8.44
CA CYS A 170 3.69 -0.14 -7.43
C CYS A 170 4.10 0.19 -5.99
N GLY A 171 5.34 0.60 -5.73
CA GLY A 171 5.82 0.81 -4.36
C GLY A 171 5.96 -0.49 -3.56
N ILE A 172 6.19 -1.60 -4.25
CA ILE A 172 6.39 -2.93 -3.67
C ILE A 172 7.69 -3.47 -4.22
N TYR A 173 8.62 -3.81 -3.32
CA TYR A 173 9.98 -4.16 -3.67
C TYR A 173 10.45 -5.38 -2.92
N MET A 174 11.27 -6.19 -3.56
CA MET A 174 12.06 -7.23 -2.92
C MET A 174 13.54 -6.91 -3.08
N PHE A 175 14.29 -7.01 -2.00
CA PHE A 175 15.70 -6.62 -1.95
C PHE A 175 16.57 -7.69 -1.31
N ASP A 176 17.78 -7.82 -1.80
CA ASP A 176 18.90 -8.38 -1.04
C ASP A 176 19.53 -7.29 -0.16
N SER A 177 20.10 -7.67 0.99
CA SER A 177 20.72 -6.72 1.94
C SER A 177 21.87 -5.90 1.35
N THR A 178 22.49 -6.37 0.27
CA THR A 178 23.51 -5.62 -0.48
C THR A 178 22.98 -4.31 -1.08
N ILE A 179 21.64 -4.10 -1.12
CA ILE A 179 21.05 -2.82 -1.49
C ILE A 179 21.56 -1.67 -0.62
N PHE A 180 21.86 -1.91 0.66
CA PHE A 180 22.34 -0.89 1.59
C PHE A 180 23.72 -0.34 1.25
N ASP A 181 24.53 -1.06 0.46
CA ASP A 181 25.83 -0.60 -0.05
C ASP A 181 25.70 0.55 -1.06
N HIS A 182 24.47 0.78 -1.58
CA HIS A 182 24.17 1.79 -2.59
C HIS A 182 23.44 3.02 -2.05
N PHE A 183 23.30 3.13 -0.74
CA PHE A 183 22.70 4.30 -0.11
C PHE A 183 23.64 5.50 -0.15
N PRO A 184 23.11 6.74 -0.30
CA PRO A 184 23.92 7.93 -0.23
C PRO A 184 24.58 8.07 1.15
N GLY A 185 25.70 8.78 1.21
CA GLY A 185 26.28 9.21 2.47
C GLY A 185 25.38 10.21 3.20
N PRO A 186 25.66 10.49 4.48
CA PRO A 186 24.89 11.46 5.27
C PRO A 186 24.79 12.81 4.57
N GLY A 187 23.57 13.33 4.39
CA GLY A 187 23.30 14.61 3.72
C GLY A 187 23.57 14.64 2.21
N GLU A 188 23.77 13.49 1.56
CA GLU A 188 24.06 13.39 0.12
C GLU A 188 22.85 13.00 -0.74
N SER A 189 21.64 12.89 -0.15
CA SER A 189 20.41 12.60 -0.93
C SER A 189 20.16 13.68 -1.99
N LYS A 190 19.80 13.27 -3.21
CA LYS A 190 19.47 14.16 -4.33
C LYS A 190 18.13 14.87 -4.14
N LEU A 191 17.20 14.25 -3.40
CA LEU A 191 15.89 14.81 -3.09
C LEU A 191 15.90 15.60 -1.78
N GLY A 192 16.77 15.25 -0.83
CA GLY A 192 16.89 15.91 0.46
C GLY A 192 17.34 17.37 0.35
N GLY A 193 16.75 18.24 1.18
CA GLY A 193 17.13 19.66 1.31
C GLY A 193 17.98 19.92 2.55
N GLU A 194 18.40 21.17 2.76
CA GLU A 194 19.20 21.57 3.94
C GLU A 194 18.47 21.34 5.30
N GLU A 195 17.15 21.21 5.27
CA GLU A 195 16.31 20.99 6.47
C GLU A 195 15.99 19.51 6.70
N ASP A 196 16.32 18.61 5.75
CA ASP A 196 16.08 17.18 5.89
C ASP A 196 17.17 16.50 6.72
N PRO A 197 16.84 15.38 7.40
CA PRO A 197 17.82 14.62 8.17
C PRO A 197 18.98 14.10 7.30
N ASP A 198 20.17 13.99 7.87
CA ASP A 198 21.34 13.44 7.20
C ASP A 198 21.12 12.01 6.61
N ASP A 199 20.23 11.23 7.25
CA ASP A 199 19.86 9.88 6.82
C ASP A 199 18.67 9.83 5.86
N PHE A 200 18.20 10.99 5.35
CA PHE A 200 17.15 11.05 4.33
C PHE A 200 17.58 10.38 3.05
N ALA A 201 16.75 9.48 2.52
CA ALA A 201 16.97 8.83 1.22
C ALA A 201 15.64 8.40 0.58
N ASP A 202 15.60 8.42 -0.76
CA ASP A 202 14.44 8.04 -1.55
C ASP A 202 14.79 6.98 -2.60
N TRP A 203 13.90 5.99 -2.81
CA TRP A 203 14.14 4.92 -3.77
C TRP A 203 14.28 5.44 -5.20
N ALA A 204 13.37 6.31 -5.64
CA ALA A 204 13.31 6.76 -7.03
C ALA A 204 14.39 7.79 -7.37
N PHE A 205 14.79 8.62 -6.39
CA PHE A 205 15.72 9.72 -6.63
C PHE A 205 17.17 9.40 -6.26
N ASP A 206 17.38 8.49 -5.29
CA ASP A 206 18.73 8.17 -4.80
C ASP A 206 19.15 6.76 -5.20
N ILE A 207 18.40 5.73 -4.76
CA ILE A 207 18.85 4.34 -4.80
C ILE A 207 18.81 3.77 -6.23
N PHE A 208 17.65 3.81 -6.89
CA PHE A 208 17.52 3.23 -8.23
C PHE A 208 18.45 3.92 -9.26
N PRO A 209 18.60 5.27 -9.27
CA PRO A 209 19.61 5.91 -10.10
C PRO A 209 21.04 5.48 -9.77
N ALA A 210 21.40 5.29 -8.48
CA ALA A 210 22.72 4.81 -8.11
C ALA A 210 23.00 3.39 -8.62
N LEU A 211 22.01 2.49 -8.58
CA LEU A 211 22.13 1.15 -9.16
C LEU A 211 22.38 1.20 -10.67
N LEU A 212 21.64 2.06 -11.39
CA LEU A 212 21.83 2.25 -12.84
C LEU A 212 23.24 2.80 -13.16
N GLU A 213 23.68 3.82 -12.45
CA GLU A 213 25.01 4.42 -12.60
C GLU A 213 26.14 3.42 -12.31
N ALA A 214 25.96 2.54 -11.31
CA ALA A 214 26.91 1.50 -10.96
C ALA A 214 26.84 0.26 -11.87
N GLY A 215 25.83 0.17 -12.76
CA GLY A 215 25.61 -0.99 -13.62
C GLY A 215 25.15 -2.25 -12.86
N VAL A 216 24.66 -2.09 -11.64
CA VAL A 216 24.14 -3.20 -10.81
C VAL A 216 22.80 -3.66 -11.39
N PRO A 217 22.62 -4.96 -11.67
CA PRO A 217 21.37 -5.46 -12.22
C PRO A 217 20.25 -5.41 -11.19
N PHE A 218 19.06 -4.99 -11.62
CA PHE A 218 17.80 -5.12 -10.91
C PHE A 218 16.64 -5.15 -11.90
N TYR A 219 15.52 -5.72 -11.50
CA TYR A 219 14.47 -6.12 -12.42
C TYR A 219 13.10 -5.59 -11.99
N ALA A 220 12.21 -5.43 -12.95
CA ALA A 220 10.79 -5.19 -12.71
C ALA A 220 9.99 -6.41 -13.13
N LEU A 221 9.15 -6.88 -12.22
CA LEU A 221 8.13 -7.90 -12.49
C LEU A 221 6.84 -7.20 -12.90
N GLU A 222 6.41 -7.38 -14.15
CA GLU A 222 5.07 -6.99 -14.56
C GLU A 222 4.05 -7.90 -13.88
N VAL A 223 3.15 -7.31 -13.09
CA VAL A 223 2.15 -8.05 -12.32
C VAL A 223 0.76 -7.89 -12.94
N ASP A 224 -0.02 -8.97 -12.93
CA ASP A 224 -1.46 -8.98 -13.28
C ASP A 224 -2.25 -9.09 -11.97
N ALA A 225 -2.43 -7.96 -11.30
CA ALA A 225 -3.06 -7.88 -9.99
C ALA A 225 -3.86 -6.59 -9.86
N TYR A 226 -4.78 -6.53 -8.92
CA TYR A 226 -5.36 -5.26 -8.53
C TYR A 226 -4.32 -4.43 -7.77
N TRP A 227 -4.22 -3.15 -8.10
CA TRP A 227 -3.39 -2.21 -7.37
C TRP A 227 -3.99 -0.81 -7.38
N ASN A 228 -3.99 -0.15 -6.22
CA ASN A 228 -4.44 1.23 -6.03
C ASN A 228 -3.67 1.82 -4.84
N ASP A 229 -2.96 2.93 -5.03
CA ASP A 229 -2.12 3.55 -4.00
C ASP A 229 -2.90 4.41 -2.99
N ILE A 230 -4.24 4.43 -3.09
CA ILE A 230 -5.13 5.24 -2.22
C ILE A 230 -4.55 6.65 -1.97
N GLY A 231 -4.09 7.30 -3.02
CA GLY A 231 -3.38 8.58 -2.94
C GLY A 231 -4.30 9.79 -2.81
N THR A 232 -5.51 9.72 -3.37
CA THR A 232 -6.49 10.81 -3.46
C THR A 232 -7.90 10.35 -3.06
N ILE A 233 -8.83 11.30 -2.87
CA ILE A 233 -10.24 10.98 -2.57
C ILE A 233 -10.91 10.15 -3.70
N PRO A 234 -10.73 10.47 -4.99
CA PRO A 234 -11.23 9.61 -6.07
C PRO A 234 -10.68 8.18 -6.00
N GLU A 235 -9.38 7.99 -5.73
CA GLU A 235 -8.77 6.66 -5.59
C GLU A 235 -9.28 5.90 -4.36
N LEU A 236 -9.50 6.59 -3.24
CA LEU A 236 -10.16 6.00 -2.06
C LEU A 236 -11.57 5.49 -2.40
N LEU A 237 -12.35 6.26 -3.14
CA LEU A 237 -13.68 5.83 -3.59
C LEU A 237 -13.58 4.66 -4.57
N SER A 238 -12.66 4.73 -5.54
CA SER A 238 -12.40 3.67 -6.51
C SER A 238 -11.98 2.37 -5.82
N GLY A 239 -11.10 2.44 -4.81
CA GLY A 239 -10.68 1.28 -4.01
C GLY A 239 -11.85 0.62 -3.27
N ASN A 240 -12.71 1.43 -2.62
CA ASN A 240 -13.91 0.92 -1.96
C ASN A 240 -14.90 0.27 -2.95
N PHE A 241 -15.12 0.89 -4.09
CA PHE A 241 -16.03 0.37 -5.11
C PHE A 241 -15.46 -0.88 -5.78
N GLY A 242 -14.16 -0.87 -6.11
CA GLY A 242 -13.47 -2.02 -6.67
C GLY A 242 -13.56 -3.25 -5.76
N ALA A 243 -13.39 -3.06 -4.45
CA ALA A 243 -13.54 -4.12 -3.47
C ALA A 243 -14.97 -4.67 -3.42
N LEU A 244 -16.00 -3.80 -3.43
CA LEU A 244 -17.40 -4.22 -3.44
C LEU A 244 -17.82 -4.91 -4.75
N GLU A 245 -17.23 -4.52 -5.87
CA GLU A 245 -17.47 -5.09 -7.20
C GLU A 245 -16.68 -6.38 -7.45
N GLY A 246 -15.86 -6.80 -6.49
CA GLY A 246 -15.04 -8.02 -6.60
C GLY A 246 -13.85 -7.89 -7.55
N LYS A 247 -13.36 -6.66 -7.80
CA LYS A 247 -12.13 -6.42 -8.59
C LYS A 247 -10.88 -6.81 -7.81
N ILE A 248 -10.96 -6.80 -6.50
CA ILE A 248 -9.96 -7.30 -5.57
C ILE A 248 -10.63 -8.21 -4.57
N GLU A 249 -9.98 -9.33 -4.22
CA GLU A 249 -10.49 -10.27 -3.24
C GLU A 249 -10.11 -9.82 -1.82
N LEU A 250 -11.08 -9.27 -1.08
CA LEU A 250 -10.91 -8.82 0.30
C LEU A 250 -11.90 -9.52 1.23
N ALA A 251 -11.47 -9.77 2.46
CA ALA A 251 -12.37 -10.22 3.50
C ALA A 251 -13.31 -9.08 3.91
N LEU A 252 -14.60 -9.16 3.56
CA LEU A 252 -15.62 -8.20 3.94
C LEU A 252 -16.19 -8.52 5.33
N ASP A 253 -16.57 -7.48 6.08
CA ASP A 253 -17.18 -7.64 7.38
C ASP A 253 -18.66 -8.07 7.27
N GLY A 254 -19.13 -8.85 8.27
CA GLY A 254 -20.50 -9.31 8.34
C GLY A 254 -20.76 -10.59 7.54
N VAL A 255 -22.03 -10.84 7.27
CA VAL A 255 -22.49 -11.98 6.47
C VAL A 255 -23.18 -11.47 5.21
N GLU A 256 -23.03 -12.20 4.13
CA GLU A 256 -23.76 -11.91 2.89
C GLU A 256 -25.23 -12.26 3.07
N ARG A 257 -26.09 -11.24 3.13
CA ARG A 257 -27.53 -11.36 3.34
C ARG A 257 -28.31 -11.69 2.05
N SER A 258 -27.82 -11.20 0.96
CA SER A 258 -28.24 -11.48 -0.42
C SER A 258 -27.08 -11.20 -1.33
N PRO A 259 -27.08 -11.68 -2.59
CA PRO A 259 -25.96 -11.48 -3.51
C PRO A 259 -25.48 -10.01 -3.56
N GLY A 260 -24.24 -9.78 -3.14
CA GLY A 260 -23.62 -8.47 -3.11
C GLY A 260 -24.08 -7.54 -1.96
N VAL A 261 -24.78 -8.04 -0.93
CA VAL A 261 -25.17 -7.26 0.24
C VAL A 261 -24.61 -7.90 1.52
N TRP A 262 -23.65 -7.24 2.14
CA TRP A 262 -23.04 -7.65 3.40
C TRP A 262 -23.51 -6.77 4.55
N ALA A 263 -23.90 -7.37 5.65
CA ALA A 263 -24.32 -6.65 6.85
C ALA A 263 -24.03 -7.50 8.12
N PRO A 264 -23.94 -6.87 9.31
CA PRO A 264 -23.76 -7.57 10.57
C PRO A 264 -24.88 -8.58 10.83
N GLU A 265 -24.53 -9.71 11.44
CA GLU A 265 -25.47 -10.80 11.74
C GLU A 265 -26.61 -10.36 12.69
N SER A 266 -26.29 -9.44 13.59
CA SER A 266 -27.13 -9.04 14.71
C SER A 266 -28.32 -8.14 14.36
N ARG A 267 -28.49 -7.70 13.10
CA ARG A 267 -29.56 -6.75 12.70
C ARG A 267 -30.40 -7.23 11.52
N ALA A 268 -31.71 -7.30 11.76
CA ALA A 268 -32.70 -7.30 10.67
C ALA A 268 -32.91 -5.85 10.19
N HIS A 269 -32.81 -5.65 8.91
CA HIS A 269 -33.08 -4.34 8.25
C HIS A 269 -34.40 -4.44 7.49
N ASP A 270 -35.50 -4.67 8.24
CA ASP A 270 -36.84 -4.81 7.66
C ASP A 270 -37.27 -3.48 6.99
N GLY A 271 -37.78 -3.61 5.76
CA GLY A 271 -38.28 -2.48 5.00
C GLY A 271 -37.23 -1.60 4.33
N VAL A 272 -35.98 -2.06 4.23
CA VAL A 272 -34.92 -1.40 3.44
C VAL A 272 -34.82 -2.04 2.06
N GLU A 273 -34.83 -1.23 1.00
CA GLU A 273 -34.55 -1.70 -0.36
C GLU A 273 -33.05 -1.71 -0.61
N TRP A 274 -32.46 -2.88 -0.86
CA TRP A 274 -31.05 -3.06 -1.14
C TRP A 274 -30.81 -3.25 -2.64
N LYS A 275 -29.96 -2.42 -3.22
CA LYS A 275 -29.44 -2.59 -4.60
C LYS A 275 -27.93 -2.78 -4.51
N ALA A 276 -27.49 -4.02 -4.64
CA ALA A 276 -26.09 -4.43 -4.57
C ALA A 276 -25.17 -3.64 -5.53
N PRO A 277 -23.86 -3.56 -5.24
CA PRO A 277 -23.19 -4.06 -4.05
C PRO A 277 -23.27 -3.06 -2.87
N VAL A 278 -23.53 -3.57 -1.65
CA VAL A 278 -23.61 -2.76 -0.42
C VAL A 278 -22.91 -3.48 0.74
N LEU A 279 -22.06 -2.77 1.47
CA LEU A 279 -21.49 -3.22 2.72
C LEU A 279 -21.96 -2.30 3.86
N MET A 280 -22.50 -2.90 4.91
CA MET A 280 -22.83 -2.22 6.16
C MET A 280 -21.87 -2.66 7.26
N GLY A 281 -21.19 -1.70 7.88
CA GLY A 281 -20.31 -1.92 9.02
C GLY A 281 -21.07 -2.19 10.32
N GLU A 282 -20.35 -2.71 11.32
CA GLU A 282 -20.87 -3.03 12.65
C GLU A 282 -21.50 -1.79 13.31
N GLY A 283 -22.65 -1.95 13.92
CA GLY A 283 -23.38 -0.84 14.54
C GLY A 283 -24.02 0.15 13.55
N GLY A 284 -23.84 -0.01 12.24
CA GLY A 284 -24.50 0.77 11.21
C GLY A 284 -26.04 0.63 11.29
N SER A 285 -26.78 1.69 10.90
CA SER A 285 -28.26 1.69 10.93
C SER A 285 -28.84 2.30 9.65
N VAL A 286 -29.97 1.77 9.22
CA VAL A 286 -30.74 2.29 8.08
C VAL A 286 -32.19 2.47 8.50
N GLY A 287 -32.75 3.65 8.24
CA GLY A 287 -34.16 3.94 8.52
C GLY A 287 -35.10 3.14 7.65
N GLY A 288 -36.21 2.68 8.22
CA GLY A 288 -37.23 1.94 7.47
C GLY A 288 -37.75 2.75 6.28
N GLY A 289 -37.91 2.10 5.12
CA GLY A 289 -38.33 2.73 3.88
C GLY A 289 -37.20 3.40 3.08
N ALA A 290 -35.95 3.37 3.57
CA ALA A 290 -34.79 3.83 2.79
C ALA A 290 -34.42 2.84 1.68
N ALA A 291 -33.90 3.36 0.57
CA ALA A 291 -33.29 2.56 -0.48
C ALA A 291 -31.77 2.81 -0.50
N LEU A 292 -30.96 1.74 -0.37
CA LEU A 292 -29.52 1.78 -0.50
C LEU A 292 -29.12 1.19 -1.84
N ALA A 293 -28.63 2.05 -2.74
CA ALA A 293 -28.12 1.62 -4.04
C ALA A 293 -26.59 1.64 -4.03
N GLY A 294 -25.97 0.52 -4.43
CA GLY A 294 -24.53 0.39 -4.53
C GLY A 294 -23.91 0.95 -5.82
N PRO A 295 -22.58 0.95 -5.90
CA PRO A 295 -21.70 0.51 -4.83
C PRO A 295 -21.72 1.46 -3.62
N ARG A 296 -21.84 0.94 -2.43
CA ARG A 296 -21.93 1.73 -1.19
C ARG A 296 -21.36 1.01 0.03
N VAL A 297 -20.54 1.73 0.77
CA VAL A 297 -20.10 1.35 2.12
C VAL A 297 -20.81 2.26 3.13
N VAL A 298 -21.47 1.65 4.10
CA VAL A 298 -21.97 2.33 5.30
C VAL A 298 -20.98 2.04 6.41
N ALA A 299 -20.31 3.08 6.89
CA ALA A 299 -19.28 2.93 7.93
C ALA A 299 -19.83 2.34 9.23
N ALA A 300 -18.96 1.73 10.03
CA ALA A 300 -19.31 1.25 11.36
C ALA A 300 -19.90 2.39 12.20
N GLY A 301 -21.03 2.14 12.87
CA GLY A 301 -21.74 3.10 13.67
C GLY A 301 -22.48 4.21 12.89
N ALA A 302 -22.36 4.28 11.56
CA ALA A 302 -23.04 5.30 10.76
C ALA A 302 -24.54 5.03 10.64
N GLY A 303 -25.34 6.11 10.50
CA GLY A 303 -26.78 6.05 10.27
C GLY A 303 -27.22 6.60 8.92
N VAL A 304 -28.09 5.90 8.21
CA VAL A 304 -28.76 6.38 7.01
C VAL A 304 -30.23 6.60 7.34
N GLY A 305 -30.71 7.84 7.28
CA GLY A 305 -32.13 8.19 7.51
C GLY A 305 -33.05 7.65 6.42
N ALA A 306 -34.35 7.56 6.73
CA ALA A 306 -35.38 7.42 5.69
C ALA A 306 -35.39 8.72 4.87
N GLY A 307 -35.31 8.61 3.54
CA GLY A 307 -35.37 9.72 2.59
C GLY A 307 -36.79 10.25 2.39
#